data_95055d211e4e93c08fc1570cb9124f11
#
_entry.id   95055d211e4e93c08fc1570cb9124f11
#
_cell.length_a   1.000
_cell.length_b   1.000
_cell.length_c   1.000
_cell.angle_alpha   90.00
_cell.angle_beta   90.00
_cell.angle_gamma   90.00
#
_symmetry.space_group_name_H-M   'P 1'
#
loop_
_entity.id
_entity.type
_entity.pdbx_description
1 polymer ?
#
loop_
_entity_poly.entity_id
_entity_poly.type
_entity_poly.pdbx_seq_one_letter_code
_entity_poly.pdbx_strand_id
1 'polypeptide(L)'
;MLLRVKAQGYSIEGANARHEHEYRVWEQVKLPDNKVLIPGVVAHATDTIEHPELVSERIQRFARIVGRERVIASTDCGFGERSHPQIAWAKMRALTEGAARASKELWK
;
A
#
# COMPACT_ATOMS: atom_id res chain seq x y z
N MET A 1 8.87 2.29 17.41
CA MET A 1 7.89 3.34 17.62
C MET A 1 6.49 2.91 17.20
N LEU A 2 6.25 2.71 15.90
CA LEU A 2 4.95 2.25 15.42
C LEU A 2 4.53 0.93 16.07
N LEU A 3 5.45 0.00 16.22
CA LEU A 3 5.16 -1.33 16.77
C LEU A 3 4.81 -1.32 18.26
N ARG A 4 4.99 -0.19 18.93
CA ARG A 4 4.56 -0.04 20.32
C ARG A 4 3.05 0.22 20.42
N VAL A 5 2.43 0.63 19.33
CA VAL A 5 0.98 0.80 19.30
C VAL A 5 0.35 -0.59 19.31
N LYS A 6 -0.57 -0.81 20.24
CA LYS A 6 -1.24 -2.11 20.38
C LYS A 6 -2.38 -2.21 19.38
N ALA A 7 -2.06 -2.63 18.18
CA ALA A 7 -3.01 -2.82 17.10
C ALA A 7 -2.68 -4.12 16.38
N GLN A 8 -3.63 -4.64 15.60
CA GLN A 8 -3.41 -5.82 14.78
C GLN A 8 -2.90 -5.46 13.40
N GLY A 9 -3.25 -4.28 12.90
CA GLY A 9 -2.80 -3.79 11.62
C GLY A 9 -2.27 -2.38 11.71
N TYR A 10 -1.28 -2.07 10.86
CA TYR A 10 -0.69 -0.75 10.81
C TYR A 10 -0.87 -0.17 9.41
N SER A 11 -1.62 0.93 9.33
CA SER A 11 -1.85 1.64 8.08
C SER A 11 -0.82 2.76 7.96
N ILE A 12 -0.03 2.73 6.90
CA ILE A 12 1.06 3.68 6.69
C ILE A 12 1.05 4.20 5.27
N GLU A 13 1.51 5.43 5.08
CA GLU A 13 1.70 5.97 3.75
C GLU A 13 2.88 5.27 3.06
N GLY A 14 2.79 5.08 1.76
CA GLY A 14 3.85 4.40 1.03
C GLY A 14 3.86 4.69 -0.48
N ALA A 15 2.98 5.58 -0.94
CA ALA A 15 2.84 5.85 -2.36
C ALA A 15 3.22 7.27 -2.76
N ASN A 16 3.70 8.08 -1.83
CA ASN A 16 4.10 9.45 -2.13
C ASN A 16 5.62 9.60 -2.03
N ALA A 17 6.12 10.66 -2.62
CA ALA A 17 7.57 10.87 -2.74
C ALA A 17 8.28 10.97 -1.37
N ARG A 18 7.56 11.33 -0.30
CA ARG A 18 8.16 11.44 1.04
C ARG A 18 8.34 10.08 1.69
N HIS A 19 7.48 9.12 1.39
CA HIS A 19 7.39 7.88 2.15
C HIS A 19 7.62 6.62 1.32
N GLU A 20 7.64 6.73 0.00
CA GLU A 20 7.70 5.55 -0.86
C GLU A 20 8.92 4.66 -0.59
N HIS A 21 10.04 5.26 -0.22
CA HIS A 21 11.27 4.51 0.09
C HIS A 21 11.22 3.80 1.44
N GLU A 22 10.24 4.11 2.27
CA GLU A 22 10.20 3.61 3.66
C GLU A 22 9.85 2.13 3.76
N TYR A 23 9.46 1.48 2.65
CA TYR A 23 9.30 0.03 2.68
C TYR A 23 10.57 -0.68 3.14
N ARG A 24 11.73 -0.05 2.96
CA ARG A 24 13.02 -0.60 3.37
C ARG A 24 13.18 -0.76 4.88
N VAL A 25 12.43 0.00 5.64
CA VAL A 25 12.44 -0.13 7.10
C VAL A 25 12.10 -1.56 7.51
N TRP A 26 11.18 -2.19 6.78
CA TRP A 26 10.72 -3.53 7.11
C TRP A 26 11.74 -4.62 6.75
N GLU A 27 12.78 -4.27 6.01
CA GLU A 27 13.91 -5.18 5.78
C GLU A 27 14.78 -5.29 7.03
N GLN A 28 14.77 -4.28 7.89
CA GLN A 28 15.59 -4.20 9.09
C GLN A 28 14.80 -4.45 10.37
N VAL A 29 13.52 -4.12 10.37
CA VAL A 29 12.64 -4.27 11.54
C VAL A 29 11.60 -5.33 11.22
N LYS A 30 11.60 -6.40 12.00
CA LYS A 30 10.66 -7.51 11.78
C LYS A 30 9.25 -7.13 12.23
N LEU A 31 8.28 -7.31 11.34
CA LEU A 31 6.87 -7.20 11.70
C LEU A 31 6.47 -8.43 12.53
N PRO A 32 5.91 -8.24 13.73
CA PRO A 32 5.50 -9.38 14.55
C PRO A 32 4.53 -10.31 13.82
N ASP A 33 4.62 -11.61 14.07
CA ASP A 33 3.90 -12.64 13.31
C ASP A 33 2.38 -12.51 13.31
N ASN A 34 1.82 -11.90 14.35
CA ASN A 34 0.37 -11.73 14.48
C ASN A 34 -0.13 -10.38 13.95
N LYS A 35 0.72 -9.63 13.27
CA LYS A 35 0.37 -8.30 12.75
C LYS A 35 0.26 -8.31 11.24
N VAL A 36 -0.52 -7.38 10.69
CA VAL A 36 -0.60 -7.13 9.26
C VAL A 36 -0.20 -5.70 8.97
N LEU A 37 0.33 -5.47 7.78
CA LEU A 37 0.72 -4.16 7.31
C LEU A 37 -0.27 -3.70 6.26
N ILE A 38 -0.72 -2.46 6.35
CA ILE A 38 -1.69 -1.87 5.43
C ILE A 38 -1.04 -0.66 4.77
N PRO A 39 -0.13 -0.90 3.80
CA PRO A 39 0.58 0.21 3.17
C PRO A 39 -0.27 0.93 2.14
N GLY A 40 -0.10 2.24 2.06
CA GLY A 40 -0.63 3.01 0.96
C GLY A 40 0.13 2.68 -0.31
N VAL A 41 -0.58 2.27 -1.35
CA VAL A 41 0.00 1.95 -2.65
C VAL A 41 -0.58 2.85 -3.74
N VAL A 42 -1.52 3.71 -3.38
CA VAL A 42 -2.09 4.75 -4.22
C VAL A 42 -2.02 6.06 -3.45
N ALA A 43 -1.48 7.11 -4.08
CA ALA A 43 -1.29 8.40 -3.43
C ALA A 43 -2.59 9.22 -3.44
N HIS A 44 -2.82 9.96 -2.37
CA HIS A 44 -3.97 10.87 -2.28
C HIS A 44 -3.61 12.31 -2.67
N ALA A 45 -2.34 12.64 -2.66
CA ALA A 45 -1.86 14.02 -2.79
C ALA A 45 -1.56 14.44 -4.23
N THR A 46 -1.89 13.62 -5.21
CA THR A 46 -1.68 13.91 -6.63
C THR A 46 -2.88 13.47 -7.46
N ASP A 47 -3.12 14.17 -8.56
CA ASP A 47 -4.16 13.80 -9.51
C ASP A 47 -3.69 12.76 -10.52
N THR A 48 -2.41 12.41 -10.49
CA THR A 48 -1.86 11.36 -11.33
C THR A 48 -2.47 10.02 -10.95
N ILE A 49 -3.09 9.36 -11.92
CA ILE A 49 -3.67 8.04 -11.72
C ILE A 49 -2.58 7.00 -11.92
N GLU A 50 -2.28 6.24 -10.89
CA GLU A 50 -1.24 5.23 -10.92
C GLU A 50 -1.58 4.13 -11.93
N HIS A 51 -0.58 3.66 -12.67
CA HIS A 51 -0.77 2.49 -13.51
C HIS A 51 -0.93 1.26 -12.63
N PRO A 52 -1.85 0.34 -12.96
CA PRO A 52 -2.04 -0.86 -12.14
C PRO A 52 -0.76 -1.70 -11.95
N GLU A 53 0.14 -1.70 -12.93
CA GLU A 53 1.44 -2.35 -12.77
C GLU A 53 2.26 -1.75 -11.64
N LEU A 54 2.27 -0.42 -11.53
CA LEU A 54 2.98 0.25 -10.45
C LEU A 54 2.37 -0.08 -9.10
N VAL A 55 1.04 -0.11 -9.01
CA VAL A 55 0.33 -0.50 -7.80
C VAL A 55 0.73 -1.92 -7.41
N SER A 56 0.74 -2.83 -8.37
CA SER A 56 1.14 -4.22 -8.15
C SER A 56 2.58 -4.31 -7.64
N GLU A 57 3.50 -3.56 -8.23
CA GLU A 57 4.90 -3.54 -7.79
C GLU A 57 5.04 -3.05 -6.35
N ARG A 58 4.30 -2.02 -5.99
CA ARG A 58 4.33 -1.49 -4.62
C ARG A 58 3.81 -2.50 -3.62
N ILE A 59 2.75 -3.22 -3.95
CA ILE A 59 2.21 -4.28 -3.09
C ILE A 59 3.24 -5.40 -2.94
N GLN A 60 3.84 -5.82 -4.04
CA GLN A 60 4.80 -6.92 -4.03
C GLN A 60 6.05 -6.59 -3.21
N ARG A 61 6.50 -5.32 -3.21
CA ARG A 61 7.64 -4.92 -2.38
C ARG A 61 7.39 -5.24 -0.91
N PHE A 62 6.23 -4.84 -0.40
CA PHE A 62 5.88 -5.12 0.99
C PHE A 62 5.68 -6.60 1.24
N ALA A 63 4.97 -7.27 0.33
CA ALA A 63 4.67 -8.70 0.51
C ALA A 63 5.92 -9.57 0.54
N ARG A 64 6.94 -9.22 -0.24
CA ARG A 64 8.19 -9.97 -0.25
C ARG A 64 8.98 -9.81 1.02
N ILE A 65 8.78 -8.72 1.73
CA ILE A 65 9.48 -8.44 2.98
C ILE A 65 8.73 -9.03 4.18
N VAL A 66 7.43 -8.76 4.29
CA VAL A 66 6.66 -9.13 5.49
C VAL A 66 5.81 -10.39 5.32
N GLY A 67 5.61 -10.84 4.11
CA GLY A 67 4.78 -12.02 3.82
C GLY A 67 3.53 -11.65 3.04
N ARG A 68 3.21 -12.44 2.01
CA ARG A 68 2.09 -12.15 1.11
C ARG A 68 0.72 -12.20 1.80
N GLU A 69 0.60 -12.96 2.86
CA GLU A 69 -0.63 -13.08 3.64
C GLU A 69 -0.78 -11.96 4.68
N ARG A 70 0.18 -11.06 4.77
CA ARG A 70 0.24 -10.05 5.82
C ARG A 70 0.18 -8.63 5.30
N VAL A 71 -0.22 -8.45 4.03
CA VAL A 71 -0.32 -7.13 3.40
C VAL A 71 -1.74 -6.89 2.91
N ILE A 72 -2.30 -5.75 3.28
CA ILE A 72 -3.58 -5.28 2.76
C ILE A 72 -3.32 -3.97 2.02
N ALA A 73 -3.58 -3.95 0.73
CA ALA A 73 -3.37 -2.77 -0.10
C ALA A 73 -4.37 -1.67 0.25
N SER A 74 -3.89 -0.44 0.31
CA SER A 74 -4.71 0.70 0.71
C SER A 74 -4.27 1.96 -0.03
N THR A 75 -4.93 3.07 0.28
CA THR A 75 -4.52 4.39 -0.17
C THR A 75 -3.72 5.07 0.95
N ASP A 76 -2.87 6.03 0.58
CA ASP A 76 -2.10 6.79 1.58
C ASP A 76 -3.03 7.48 2.57
N CYS A 77 -4.16 8.02 2.07
CA CYS A 77 -5.14 8.72 2.88
C CYS A 77 -6.46 8.77 2.12
N GLY A 78 -7.49 9.33 2.73
CA GLY A 78 -8.77 9.51 2.04
C GLY A 78 -8.70 10.53 0.91
N PHE A 79 -9.60 10.41 -0.05
CA PHE A 79 -9.65 11.30 -1.21
C PHE A 79 -10.60 12.48 -1.03
N GLY A 80 -11.33 12.55 0.07
CA GLY A 80 -12.32 13.59 0.31
C GLY A 80 -11.72 14.98 0.20
N GLU A 81 -12.41 15.88 -0.52
CA GLU A 81 -12.04 17.28 -0.69
C GLU A 81 -10.73 17.55 -1.45
N ARG A 82 -9.93 16.54 -1.74
CA ARG A 82 -8.65 16.73 -2.45
C ARG A 82 -8.73 16.44 -3.92
N SER A 83 -9.51 15.45 -4.31
CA SER A 83 -9.55 14.97 -5.69
C SER A 83 -10.92 15.11 -6.28
N HIS A 84 -10.98 15.38 -7.59
CA HIS A 84 -12.24 15.29 -8.32
C HIS A 84 -12.78 13.86 -8.19
N PRO A 85 -14.11 13.67 -8.01
CA PRO A 85 -14.67 12.32 -7.85
C PRO A 85 -14.28 11.34 -8.95
N GLN A 86 -14.20 11.79 -10.20
CA GLN A 86 -13.78 10.89 -11.29
C GLN A 86 -12.34 10.44 -11.16
N ILE A 87 -11.46 11.31 -10.66
CA ILE A 87 -10.05 10.94 -10.42
C ILE A 87 -9.98 9.96 -9.26
N ALA A 88 -10.72 10.23 -8.19
CA ALA A 88 -10.76 9.32 -7.03
C ALA A 88 -11.23 7.91 -7.45
N TRP A 89 -12.29 7.82 -8.25
CA TRP A 89 -12.79 6.54 -8.74
C TRP A 89 -11.78 5.83 -9.63
N ALA A 90 -11.09 6.59 -10.50
CA ALA A 90 -10.05 6.02 -11.36
C ALA A 90 -8.89 5.47 -10.53
N LYS A 91 -8.49 6.18 -9.48
CA LYS A 91 -7.47 5.71 -8.56
C LYS A 91 -7.89 4.43 -7.83
N MET A 92 -9.13 4.35 -7.42
CA MET A 92 -9.64 3.15 -6.76
C MET A 92 -9.68 1.95 -7.72
N ARG A 93 -9.98 2.18 -8.99
CA ARG A 93 -9.91 1.12 -9.99
C ARG A 93 -8.46 0.65 -10.19
N ALA A 94 -7.51 1.59 -10.21
CA ALA A 94 -6.09 1.24 -10.30
C ALA A 94 -5.66 0.42 -9.09
N LEU A 95 -6.14 0.77 -7.90
CA LEU A 95 -5.86 0.02 -6.68
C LEU A 95 -6.36 -1.42 -6.78
N THR A 96 -7.62 -1.61 -7.15
CA THR A 96 -8.21 -2.95 -7.19
C THR A 96 -7.60 -3.81 -8.30
N GLU A 97 -7.34 -3.23 -9.45
CA GLU A 97 -6.70 -3.94 -10.55
C GLU A 97 -5.25 -4.30 -10.20
N GLY A 98 -4.52 -3.36 -9.59
CA GLY A 98 -3.16 -3.62 -9.16
C GLY A 98 -3.10 -4.69 -8.08
N ALA A 99 -4.05 -4.68 -7.16
CA ALA A 99 -4.13 -5.72 -6.13
C ALA A 99 -4.41 -7.10 -6.74
N ALA A 100 -5.29 -7.16 -7.73
CA ALA A 100 -5.56 -8.43 -8.42
C ALA A 100 -4.31 -8.95 -9.14
N ARG A 101 -3.56 -8.07 -9.79
CA ARG A 101 -2.30 -8.44 -10.45
C ARG A 101 -1.26 -8.93 -9.45
N ALA A 102 -1.11 -8.22 -8.34
CA ALA A 102 -0.17 -8.62 -7.30
C ALA A 102 -0.53 -9.97 -6.72
N SER A 103 -1.82 -10.22 -6.48
CA SER A 103 -2.27 -11.51 -5.97
C SER A 103 -1.92 -12.65 -6.92
N LYS A 104 -2.10 -12.45 -8.24
CA LYS A 104 -1.72 -13.46 -9.23
C LYS A 104 -0.22 -13.76 -9.15
N GLU A 105 0.61 -12.76 -9.00
CA GLU A 105 2.07 -12.96 -8.94
C GLU A 105 2.49 -13.61 -7.63
N LEU A 106 1.90 -13.21 -6.52
CA LEU A 106 2.33 -13.68 -5.20
C LEU A 106 1.78 -15.09 -4.85
N TRP A 107 0.67 -15.47 -5.44
CA TRP A 107 0.00 -16.74 -5.12
C TRP A 107 0.06 -17.75 -6.27
N LYS A 108 1.07 -17.64 -7.10
CA LYS A 108 1.33 -18.63 -8.15
C LYS A 108 1.61 -20.00 -7.60
#